data_88d5e13690658d84bf11a3f5de4f51cd
#
_entry.id   88d5e13690658d84bf11a3f5de4f51cd
#
_cell.length_a   1.000
_cell.length_b   1.000
_cell.length_c   1.000
_cell.angle_alpha   90.00
_cell.angle_beta   90.00
_cell.angle_gamma   90.00
#
_symmetry.space_group_name_H-M   'P 1'
#
loop_
_entity.id
_entity.type
_entity.pdbx_description
1 polymer ?
#
loop_
_entity_poly.entity_id
_entity_poly.type
_entity_poly.pdbx_seq_one_letter_code
_entity_poly.pdbx_strand_id
1 'polypeptide(L)'
;MTSTTYKSYPTMVKFHEGYKQYNKRFVAGPPGSGKSVANAIELLAIAMRQEPNPEGIRPTRFGIIRSTYGELERTTLETLKAWLPTKYTKITYSKPIKVRSVIPLPDNTTADIQFELIAIESVHDLGKLDSYEATAIWLNEMSGLPMELVGKAGERVGRY
;
A
#
# COMPACT_ATOMS: atom_id res chain seq x y z
N MET A 1 23.86 -1.23 -9.52
CA MET A 1 22.49 -1.27 -8.97
C MET A 1 22.07 -2.73 -8.86
N THR A 2 21.93 -3.25 -7.66
CA THR A 2 21.36 -4.59 -7.44
C THR A 2 19.88 -4.56 -7.80
N SER A 3 19.49 -5.21 -8.89
CA SER A 3 18.08 -5.34 -9.23
C SER A 3 17.46 -6.38 -8.29
N THR A 4 16.52 -5.94 -7.46
CA THR A 4 15.75 -6.85 -6.62
C THR A 4 14.61 -7.43 -7.47
N THR A 5 14.61 -8.75 -7.64
CA THR A 5 13.57 -9.43 -8.44
C THR A 5 12.54 -10.07 -7.50
N TYR A 6 11.27 -9.70 -7.67
CA TYR A 6 10.16 -10.34 -6.95
C TYR A 6 9.84 -11.69 -7.58
N LYS A 7 9.91 -12.75 -6.76
CA LYS A 7 9.49 -14.10 -7.16
C LYS A 7 8.25 -14.47 -6.37
N SER A 8 7.12 -14.58 -7.07
CA SER A 8 5.84 -14.92 -6.45
C SER A 8 5.72 -16.44 -6.20
N TYR A 9 5.28 -16.81 -5.01
CA TYR A 9 4.87 -18.17 -4.70
C TYR A 9 3.43 -18.43 -5.20
N PRO A 10 3.00 -19.70 -5.41
CA PRO A 10 1.67 -20.01 -5.98
C PRO A 10 0.49 -19.34 -5.26
N THR A 11 0.53 -19.24 -3.93
CA THR A 11 -0.48 -18.54 -3.13
C THR A 11 -0.51 -17.05 -3.44
N MET A 12 0.66 -16.44 -3.64
CA MET A 12 0.76 -15.00 -3.96
C MET A 12 0.38 -14.71 -5.41
N VAL A 13 0.61 -15.65 -6.33
CA VAL A 13 0.08 -15.55 -7.71
C VAL A 13 -1.45 -15.42 -7.67
N LYS A 14 -2.15 -16.30 -6.95
CA LYS A 14 -3.61 -16.23 -6.79
C LYS A 14 -4.06 -14.92 -6.15
N PHE A 15 -3.32 -14.42 -5.15
CA PHE A 15 -3.59 -13.12 -4.52
C PHE A 15 -3.51 -11.97 -5.54
N HIS A 16 -2.48 -11.95 -6.37
CA HIS A 16 -2.31 -10.93 -7.41
C HIS A 16 -3.37 -11.04 -8.51
N GLU A 17 -3.66 -12.23 -9.01
CA GLU A 17 -4.68 -12.45 -10.04
C GLU A 17 -6.09 -12.09 -9.58
N GLY A 18 -6.36 -12.18 -8.28
CA GLY A 18 -7.64 -11.85 -7.67
C GLY A 18 -8.10 -10.39 -7.87
N TYR A 19 -7.21 -9.47 -8.30
CA TYR A 19 -7.60 -8.08 -8.54
C TYR A 19 -8.70 -7.90 -9.60
N LYS A 20 -8.81 -8.83 -10.53
CA LYS A 20 -9.81 -8.83 -11.59
C LYS A 20 -11.23 -9.15 -11.10
N GLN A 21 -11.35 -9.78 -9.95
CA GLN A 21 -12.62 -10.35 -9.48
C GLN A 21 -13.05 -9.80 -8.10
N TYR A 22 -12.10 -9.36 -7.28
CA TYR A 22 -12.37 -9.05 -5.87
C TYR A 22 -11.86 -7.68 -5.46
N ASN A 23 -12.75 -6.86 -4.90
CA ASN A 23 -12.40 -5.58 -4.30
C ASN A 23 -11.71 -5.73 -2.93
N LYS A 24 -11.90 -6.87 -2.26
CA LYS A 24 -11.27 -7.20 -0.99
C LYS A 24 -10.55 -8.52 -1.12
N ARG A 25 -9.28 -8.56 -0.76
CA ARG A 25 -8.43 -9.76 -0.83
C ARG A 25 -7.70 -9.94 0.49
N PHE A 26 -7.66 -11.16 0.95
CA PHE A 26 -7.00 -11.52 2.19
C PHE A 26 -5.89 -12.53 1.90
N VAL A 27 -4.73 -12.33 2.52
CA VAL A 27 -3.65 -13.30 2.51
C VAL A 27 -3.26 -13.64 3.94
N ALA A 28 -3.31 -14.93 4.27
CA ALA A 28 -2.89 -15.47 5.56
C ALA A 28 -1.70 -16.40 5.37
N GLY A 29 -0.89 -16.53 6.41
CA GLY A 29 0.28 -17.42 6.40
C GLY A 29 1.23 -17.10 7.56
N PRO A 30 2.21 -17.96 7.82
CA PRO A 30 3.16 -17.76 8.91
C PRO A 30 4.05 -16.53 8.71
N PRO A 31 4.72 -16.02 9.75
CA PRO A 31 5.79 -15.04 9.62
C PRO A 31 6.83 -15.47 8.58
N GLY A 32 7.40 -14.53 7.84
CA GLY A 32 8.42 -14.79 6.82
C GLY A 32 7.89 -15.36 5.49
N SER A 33 6.58 -15.61 5.34
CA SER A 33 5.97 -16.15 4.10
C SER A 33 5.85 -15.13 2.96
N GLY A 34 6.42 -13.92 3.08
CA GLY A 34 6.43 -12.92 2.01
C GLY A 34 5.15 -12.09 1.87
N LYS A 35 4.18 -12.19 2.78
CA LYS A 35 2.91 -11.45 2.72
C LYS A 35 3.09 -9.93 2.56
N SER A 36 3.95 -9.33 3.38
CA SER A 36 4.18 -7.88 3.33
C SER A 36 4.79 -7.45 2.00
N VAL A 37 5.73 -8.23 1.48
CA VAL A 37 6.31 -7.98 0.16
C VAL A 37 5.25 -8.11 -0.93
N ALA A 38 4.42 -9.16 -0.90
CA ALA A 38 3.36 -9.37 -1.87
C ALA A 38 2.35 -8.20 -1.88
N ASN A 39 1.96 -7.71 -0.68
CA ASN A 39 1.08 -6.54 -0.59
C ASN A 39 1.74 -5.27 -1.14
N ALA A 40 3.01 -5.00 -0.80
CA ALA A 40 3.74 -3.86 -1.34
C ALA A 40 3.82 -3.91 -2.89
N ILE A 41 4.17 -5.07 -3.45
CA ILE A 41 4.21 -5.30 -4.89
C ILE A 41 2.83 -5.14 -5.53
N GLU A 42 1.75 -5.59 -4.87
CA GLU A 42 0.39 -5.40 -5.38
C GLU A 42 0.00 -3.92 -5.45
N LEU A 43 0.34 -3.12 -4.44
CA LEU A 43 0.09 -1.67 -4.48
C LEU A 43 0.88 -1.01 -5.62
N LEU A 44 2.13 -1.40 -5.85
CA LEU A 44 2.90 -0.93 -7.01
C LEU A 44 2.25 -1.35 -8.33
N ALA A 45 1.78 -2.59 -8.44
CA ALA A 45 1.09 -3.08 -9.63
C ALA A 45 -0.23 -2.32 -9.88
N ILE A 46 -0.98 -1.96 -8.84
CA ILE A 46 -2.16 -1.10 -8.96
C ILE A 46 -1.76 0.28 -9.50
N ALA A 47 -0.70 0.89 -8.97
CA ALA A 47 -0.21 2.19 -9.43
C ALA A 47 0.21 2.18 -10.89
N MET A 48 0.88 1.10 -11.35
CA MET A 48 1.29 0.96 -12.75
C MET A 48 0.11 0.73 -13.71
N ARG A 49 -1.01 0.18 -13.21
CA ARG A 49 -2.24 -0.04 -13.99
C ARG A 49 -3.19 1.16 -13.98
N GLN A 50 -2.96 2.15 -13.11
CA GLN A 50 -3.79 3.35 -13.06
C GLN A 50 -3.77 4.08 -14.40
N GLU A 51 -4.93 4.53 -14.88
CA GLU A 51 -5.00 5.33 -16.10
C GLU A 51 -4.29 6.68 -15.90
N PRO A 52 -3.49 7.13 -16.87
CA PRO A 52 -2.87 8.43 -16.78
C PRO A 52 -3.90 9.55 -16.98
N ASN A 53 -3.71 10.65 -16.28
CA ASN A 53 -4.46 11.88 -16.52
C ASN A 53 -3.96 12.57 -17.83
N PRO A 54 -4.58 13.69 -18.27
CA PRO A 54 -4.17 14.41 -19.49
C PRO A 54 -2.71 14.86 -19.51
N GLU A 55 -2.10 15.04 -18.35
CA GLU A 55 -0.69 15.40 -18.19
C GLU A 55 0.25 14.19 -18.23
N GLY A 56 -0.27 12.99 -18.45
CA GLY A 56 0.50 11.74 -18.47
C GLY A 56 0.91 11.24 -17.07
N ILE A 57 0.25 11.72 -16.01
CA ILE A 57 0.53 11.30 -14.64
C ILE A 57 -0.50 10.24 -14.22
N ARG A 58 -0.04 9.17 -13.56
CA ARG A 58 -0.85 8.12 -12.92
C ARG A 58 -0.88 8.36 -11.41
N PRO A 59 -1.81 9.20 -10.90
CA PRO A 59 -1.85 9.51 -9.48
C PRO A 59 -2.45 8.34 -8.71
N THR A 60 -1.82 7.95 -7.59
CA THR A 60 -2.34 6.95 -6.68
C THR A 60 -2.04 7.31 -5.23
N ARG A 61 -2.98 6.99 -4.35
CA ARG A 61 -2.85 7.19 -2.92
C ARG A 61 -3.22 5.90 -2.18
N PHE A 62 -2.30 5.43 -1.36
CA PHE A 62 -2.45 4.18 -0.61
C PHE A 62 -2.38 4.44 0.89
N GLY A 63 -3.39 3.95 1.62
CA GLY A 63 -3.33 3.84 3.07
C GLY A 63 -2.72 2.51 3.47
N ILE A 64 -1.73 2.53 4.36
CA ILE A 64 -1.20 1.32 4.99
C ILE A 64 -1.44 1.44 6.49
N ILE A 65 -2.28 0.56 7.01
CA ILE A 65 -2.78 0.64 8.38
C ILE A 65 -2.24 -0.52 9.21
N ARG A 66 -1.74 -0.20 10.39
CA ARG A 66 -1.32 -1.13 11.42
C ARG A 66 -1.65 -0.56 12.80
N SER A 67 -1.53 -1.38 13.86
CA SER A 67 -1.86 -0.95 15.22
C SER A 67 -1.00 0.20 15.70
N THR A 68 0.32 0.19 15.49
CA THR A 68 1.23 1.21 16.01
C THR A 68 2.18 1.80 14.98
N TYR A 69 2.62 3.05 15.19
CA TYR A 69 3.64 3.67 14.35
C TYR A 69 5.01 2.97 14.46
N GLY A 70 5.38 2.49 15.65
CA GLY A 70 6.64 1.78 15.81
C GLY A 70 6.74 0.51 14.97
N GLU A 71 5.63 -0.21 14.82
CA GLU A 71 5.56 -1.37 13.93
C GLU A 71 5.54 -0.99 12.46
N LEU A 72 4.84 0.09 12.09
CA LEU A 72 4.85 0.63 10.74
C LEU A 72 6.27 1.02 10.31
N GLU A 73 7.01 1.70 11.15
CA GLU A 73 8.40 2.12 10.88
C GLU A 73 9.33 0.92 10.75
N ARG A 74 9.30 0.01 11.73
CA ARG A 74 10.25 -1.11 11.80
C ARG A 74 10.04 -2.16 10.72
N THR A 75 8.83 -2.34 10.21
CA THR A 75 8.52 -3.43 9.27
C THR A 75 8.01 -2.94 7.93
N THR A 76 6.92 -2.18 7.93
CA THR A 76 6.24 -1.77 6.68
C THR A 76 7.06 -0.76 5.90
N LEU A 77 7.59 0.26 6.58
CA LEU A 77 8.43 1.28 5.95
C LEU A 77 9.71 0.67 5.38
N GLU A 78 10.33 -0.27 6.11
CA GLU A 78 11.53 -0.97 5.62
C GLU A 78 11.20 -1.84 4.39
N THR A 79 10.03 -2.48 4.36
CA THR A 79 9.56 -3.18 3.16
C THR A 79 9.41 -2.23 1.98
N LEU A 80 8.79 -1.06 2.16
CA LEU A 80 8.66 -0.07 1.09
C LEU A 80 10.03 0.43 0.60
N LYS A 81 10.95 0.75 1.50
CA LYS A 81 12.31 1.17 1.16
C LYS A 81 13.07 0.13 0.33
N ALA A 82 12.86 -1.15 0.60
CA ALA A 82 13.52 -2.23 -0.14
C ALA A 82 13.03 -2.38 -1.59
N TRP A 83 11.79 -1.96 -1.88
CA TRP A 83 11.14 -2.16 -3.17
C TRP A 83 10.91 -0.88 -3.97
N LEU A 84 11.00 0.29 -3.35
CA LEU A 84 10.88 1.57 -4.04
C LEU A 84 12.25 2.09 -4.51
N PRO A 85 12.35 2.66 -5.71
CA PRO A 85 13.61 3.22 -6.19
C PRO A 85 13.99 4.47 -5.40
N THR A 86 15.07 4.41 -4.65
CA THR A 86 15.55 5.49 -3.76
C THR A 86 15.69 6.83 -4.48
N LYS A 87 16.12 6.81 -5.74
CA LYS A 87 16.30 8.03 -6.58
C LYS A 87 14.99 8.82 -6.75
N TYR A 88 13.85 8.14 -6.76
CA TYR A 88 12.55 8.73 -7.04
C TYR A 88 11.64 8.80 -5.81
N THR A 89 12.15 8.42 -4.63
CA THR A 89 11.35 8.28 -3.41
C THR A 89 11.77 9.28 -2.35
N LYS A 90 10.78 9.98 -1.78
CA LYS A 90 10.93 10.89 -0.64
C LYS A 90 10.10 10.38 0.53
N ILE A 91 10.68 10.41 1.74
CA ILE A 91 10.02 9.99 2.97
C ILE A 91 9.90 11.19 3.92
N THR A 92 8.71 11.37 4.48
CA THR A 92 8.42 12.36 5.50
C THR A 92 7.98 11.65 6.78
N TYR A 93 8.75 11.81 7.86
CA TYR A 93 8.56 11.08 9.12
C TYR A 93 7.55 11.73 10.09
N SER A 94 6.92 12.85 9.71
CA SER A 94 5.77 13.37 10.48
C SER A 94 4.62 12.36 10.45
N LYS A 95 3.85 12.27 11.55
CA LYS A 95 2.70 11.35 11.64
C LYS A 95 1.44 11.98 11.02
N PRO A 96 0.74 11.28 10.10
CA PRO A 96 1.10 10.00 9.51
C PRO A 96 2.38 10.07 8.68
N ILE A 97 3.17 8.98 8.68
CA ILE A 97 4.39 8.89 7.86
C ILE A 97 3.97 8.83 6.40
N LYS A 98 4.63 9.64 5.56
CA LYS A 98 4.33 9.70 4.13
C LYS A 98 5.53 9.28 3.30
N VAL A 99 5.28 8.40 2.33
CA VAL A 99 6.27 8.00 1.33
C VAL A 99 5.71 8.37 -0.04
N ARG A 100 6.43 9.19 -0.81
CA ARG A 100 6.04 9.54 -2.17
C ARG A 100 7.11 9.11 -3.15
N SER A 101 6.70 8.40 -4.19
CA SER A 101 7.56 7.93 -5.27
C SER A 101 7.04 8.45 -6.61
N VAL A 102 7.88 9.18 -7.35
CA VAL A 102 7.54 9.74 -8.66
C VAL A 102 8.40 9.04 -9.71
N ILE A 103 7.86 8.03 -10.38
CA ILE A 103 8.61 7.08 -11.20
C ILE A 103 8.26 7.29 -12.67
N PRO A 104 9.23 7.72 -13.53
CA PRO A 104 9.04 7.72 -14.99
C PRO A 104 8.84 6.29 -15.52
N LEU A 105 7.86 6.11 -16.40
CA LEU A 105 7.54 4.82 -17.00
C LEU A 105 7.99 4.76 -18.46
N PRO A 106 8.22 3.53 -19.01
CA PRO A 106 8.67 3.37 -20.40
C PRO A 106 7.70 3.88 -21.47
N ASP A 107 6.43 4.05 -21.12
CA ASP A 107 5.37 4.56 -21.99
C ASP A 107 5.27 6.10 -22.01
N ASN A 108 6.28 6.78 -21.50
CA ASN A 108 6.35 8.25 -21.31
C ASN A 108 5.34 8.81 -20.33
N THR A 109 4.70 7.98 -19.52
CA THR A 109 3.88 8.43 -18.38
C THR A 109 4.70 8.46 -17.08
N THR A 110 4.12 8.99 -16.01
CA THR A 110 4.77 9.05 -14.70
C THR A 110 3.82 8.50 -13.64
N ALA A 111 4.26 7.50 -12.89
CA ALA A 111 3.55 7.05 -11.70
C ALA A 111 3.87 7.95 -10.52
N ASP A 112 2.86 8.67 -10.00
CA ASP A 112 2.96 9.46 -8.75
C ASP A 112 2.25 8.70 -7.63
N ILE A 113 3.05 8.01 -6.83
CA ILE A 113 2.59 7.06 -5.84
C ILE A 113 2.75 7.66 -4.45
N GLN A 114 1.65 7.80 -3.71
CA GLN A 114 1.66 8.27 -2.34
C GLN A 114 1.24 7.14 -1.40
N PHE A 115 2.07 6.86 -0.38
CA PHE A 115 1.72 5.97 0.72
C PHE A 115 1.60 6.79 2.00
N GLU A 116 0.54 6.55 2.76
CA GLU A 116 0.36 7.09 4.10
C GLU A 116 0.28 5.93 5.10
N LEU A 117 1.21 5.91 6.06
CA LEU A 117 1.29 4.90 7.10
C LEU A 117 0.53 5.42 8.32
N ILE A 118 -0.61 4.79 8.63
CA ILE A 118 -1.58 5.28 9.62
C ILE A 118 -1.70 4.26 10.76
N ALA A 119 -1.47 4.69 11.99
CA ALA A 119 -1.70 3.84 13.16
C ALA A 119 -3.16 3.95 13.63
N ILE A 120 -3.81 2.78 13.78
CA ILE A 120 -5.17 2.62 14.32
C ILE A 120 -5.10 1.57 15.44
N GLU A 121 -5.04 2.02 16.68
CA GLU A 121 -4.93 1.13 17.85
C GLU A 121 -6.30 0.67 18.35
N SER A 122 -7.31 1.51 18.20
CA SER A 122 -8.65 1.25 18.72
C SER A 122 -9.74 1.84 17.84
N VAL A 123 -11.00 1.55 18.16
CA VAL A 123 -12.18 2.14 17.48
C VAL A 123 -12.22 3.66 17.56
N HIS A 124 -11.62 4.28 18.58
CA HIS A 124 -11.55 5.73 18.72
C HIS A 124 -10.68 6.38 17.63
N ASP A 125 -9.74 5.64 17.08
CA ASP A 125 -8.85 6.11 16.00
C ASP A 125 -9.51 6.08 14.60
N LEU A 126 -10.67 5.43 14.46
CA LEU A 126 -11.35 5.30 13.17
C LEU A 126 -11.69 6.64 12.53
N GLY A 127 -11.87 7.69 13.36
CA GLY A 127 -12.06 9.06 12.89
C GLY A 127 -10.93 9.58 12.00
N LYS A 128 -9.72 9.04 12.10
CA LYS A 128 -8.59 9.37 11.22
C LYS A 128 -8.87 9.07 9.73
N LEU A 129 -9.86 8.21 9.46
CA LEU A 129 -10.27 7.84 8.11
C LEU A 129 -11.50 8.60 7.61
N ASP A 130 -12.12 9.50 8.37
CA ASP A 130 -13.39 10.13 8.00
C ASP A 130 -13.32 10.93 6.70
N SER A 131 -12.22 11.62 6.45
CA SER A 131 -11.98 12.38 5.22
C SER A 131 -10.89 11.74 4.34
N TYR A 132 -10.53 10.47 4.61
CA TYR A 132 -9.50 9.81 3.86
C TYR A 132 -10.06 9.24 2.55
N GLU A 133 -9.39 9.53 1.45
CA GLU A 133 -9.69 8.96 0.13
C GLU A 133 -8.44 8.26 -0.40
N ALA A 134 -8.61 7.06 -0.91
CA ALA A 134 -7.50 6.24 -1.37
C ALA A 134 -7.84 5.43 -2.63
N THR A 135 -6.84 5.13 -3.42
CA THR A 135 -6.92 4.15 -4.51
C THR A 135 -7.08 2.74 -3.94
N ALA A 136 -6.30 2.42 -2.90
CA ALA A 136 -6.44 1.18 -2.14
C ALA A 136 -5.92 1.34 -0.70
N ILE A 137 -6.35 0.45 0.20
CA ILE A 137 -5.90 0.39 1.58
C ILE A 137 -5.39 -1.01 1.89
N TRP A 138 -4.19 -1.08 2.47
CA TRP A 138 -3.62 -2.30 3.00
C TRP A 138 -3.72 -2.32 4.52
N LEU A 139 -4.52 -3.26 5.05
CA LEU A 139 -4.60 -3.55 6.48
C LEU A 139 -3.54 -4.59 6.83
N ASN A 140 -2.47 -4.16 7.48
CA ASN A 140 -1.33 -5.00 7.80
C ASN A 140 -1.46 -5.58 9.21
N GLU A 141 -1.45 -6.91 9.32
CA GLU A 141 -1.66 -7.66 10.58
C GLU A 141 -3.00 -7.36 11.25
N MET A 142 -4.06 -7.84 10.63
CA MET A 142 -5.45 -7.59 11.07
C MET A 142 -5.76 -8.06 12.50
N SER A 143 -5.00 -9.01 13.07
CA SER A 143 -5.20 -9.48 14.44
C SER A 143 -5.03 -8.39 15.51
N GLY A 144 -4.33 -7.31 15.19
CA GLY A 144 -4.14 -6.16 16.08
C GLY A 144 -5.03 -4.95 15.73
N LEU A 145 -6.00 -5.09 14.82
CA LEU A 145 -6.84 -4.00 14.32
C LEU A 145 -8.31 -4.18 14.72
N PRO A 146 -9.06 -3.10 14.97
CA PRO A 146 -10.50 -3.18 15.19
C PRO A 146 -11.22 -3.78 13.98
N MET A 147 -12.21 -4.65 14.21
CA MET A 147 -12.96 -5.28 13.12
C MET A 147 -13.76 -4.28 12.28
N GLU A 148 -14.25 -3.22 12.89
CA GLU A 148 -14.98 -2.12 12.25
C GLU A 148 -14.14 -1.42 11.18
N LEU A 149 -12.81 -1.49 11.30
CA LEU A 149 -11.87 -0.90 10.34
C LEU A 149 -12.05 -1.47 8.92
N VAL A 150 -12.40 -2.75 8.79
CA VAL A 150 -12.59 -3.40 7.48
C VAL A 150 -13.73 -2.74 6.70
N GLY A 151 -14.85 -2.45 7.38
CA GLY A 151 -15.98 -1.71 6.80
C GLY A 151 -15.57 -0.28 6.43
N LYS A 152 -15.02 0.45 7.41
CA LYS A 152 -14.59 1.83 7.25
C LYS A 152 -13.57 2.02 6.11
N ALA A 153 -12.56 1.17 6.05
CA ALA A 153 -11.56 1.20 4.97
C ALA A 153 -12.22 0.95 3.60
N GLY A 154 -13.16 0.00 3.52
CA GLY A 154 -13.88 -0.29 2.28
C GLY A 154 -14.67 0.89 1.72
N GLU A 155 -15.17 1.78 2.58
CA GLU A 155 -15.88 3.01 2.17
C GLU A 155 -14.96 4.09 1.61
N ARG A 156 -13.65 4.01 1.84
CA ARG A 156 -12.64 5.02 1.53
C ARG A 156 -11.80 4.70 0.28
N VAL A 157 -11.99 3.55 -0.32
CA VAL A 157 -11.27 3.14 -1.54
C VAL A 157 -12.04 3.46 -2.81
N GLY A 158 -11.31 3.66 -3.92
CA GLY A 158 -11.88 3.95 -5.23
C GLY A 158 -12.36 5.39 -5.41
N ARG A 159 -11.92 6.31 -4.55
CA ARG A 159 -12.31 7.73 -4.58
C ARG A 159 -11.16 8.69 -4.91
N TYR A 160 -9.99 8.12 -5.26
CA TYR A 160 -8.79 8.91 -5.57
C TYR A 160 -8.31 8.62 -6.99
#